data_e5128ff7a00cad3364fd6f4433c6c8db
#
_entry.id   e5128ff7a00cad3364fd6f4433c6c8db
#
_cell.length_a   1.000
_cell.length_b   1.000
_cell.length_c   1.000
_cell.angle_alpha   90.00
_cell.angle_beta   90.00
_cell.angle_gamma   90.00
#
_symmetry.space_group_name_H-M   'P 1'
#
loop_
_entity.id
_entity.type
_entity.pdbx_description
1 polymer ?
#
loop_
_entity_poly.entity_id
_entity_poly.type
_entity_poly.pdbx_seq_one_letter_code
_entity_poly.pdbx_strand_id
1 'polypeptide(L)'
;MSIKSEIQKRRTFGIISHPDAGKTTLTEKLLLFGGAIQEAGAVKSNKVKKAATSDFMEIEKQRGISVATSVMGFYYKDKKINILDTPGHQDFAEDTYRTLTACDSVIVVIDVAKGVEAQTEKLVQVCRMRDTPIIVFINKLDREGKDGFDLIDEVEQKLGLTLCPMSWPIGMGQRFRGVYNKWETNLHLYTGENKQKITEGVAISDLTDPTLDKMVGAEAADELRNDVELLEAVYPEFDKESYLNGELCPVFFGSALNNFGVRELLDCFQEIAPFPQPKAAEERLVCPEEDEFSGFVFKIHANIDPNHRNRIAFLKVVSGKFERNKQYTHTRTGKTFRVSAPTAFMAEKKSTINEAYPGDIIGIPDNGTFRIGDTVTMKEDLHFTGIPSFSPEHFRFINNDDPLKAKQLAKGIDQLMDEGVAQLFTLKQNNRKIIGTVGALQYEVIQYRLEHEYNAKCSYEPFTAYKACWIESSNDSQLAQFSTLKQRYLAEDKFGRLVFLADSQFSLQMAEEKFDQITFHLKSEF
;
A
#
# COMPACT_ATOMS: atom_id res chain seq x y z
N MET A 1 17.92 9.49 -23.94
CA MET A 1 16.44 9.62 -23.97
C MET A 1 16.07 10.84 -23.15
N SER A 2 15.03 11.58 -23.49
CA SER A 2 14.60 12.74 -22.68
C SER A 2 13.89 12.28 -21.42
N ILE A 3 13.97 13.06 -20.34
CA ILE A 3 13.24 12.77 -19.07
C ILE A 3 11.74 12.61 -19.37
N LYS A 4 11.15 13.45 -20.21
CA LYS A 4 9.74 13.35 -20.61
C LYS A 4 9.36 11.99 -21.22
N SER A 5 10.21 11.44 -22.09
CA SER A 5 9.98 10.11 -22.69
C SER A 5 10.01 9.00 -21.63
N GLU A 6 10.89 9.12 -20.64
CA GLU A 6 10.98 8.14 -19.54
C GLU A 6 9.80 8.24 -18.56
N ILE A 7 9.32 9.44 -18.26
CA ILE A 7 8.12 9.67 -17.43
C ILE A 7 6.90 9.00 -18.07
N GLN A 8 6.68 9.18 -19.38
CA GLN A 8 5.53 8.62 -20.09
C GLN A 8 5.48 7.07 -20.08
N LYS A 9 6.63 6.42 -19.90
CA LYS A 9 6.71 4.96 -19.82
C LYS A 9 6.38 4.40 -18.44
N ARG A 10 6.35 5.21 -17.38
CA ARG A 10 6.23 4.73 -16.01
C ARG A 10 4.80 4.80 -15.48
N ARG A 11 4.41 3.75 -14.77
CA ARG A 11 3.15 3.64 -14.03
C ARG A 11 3.45 3.09 -12.64
N THR A 12 2.91 3.73 -11.61
CA THR A 12 3.05 3.27 -10.23
C THR A 12 1.70 3.21 -9.57
N PHE A 13 1.28 2.03 -9.16
CA PHE A 13 0.00 1.87 -8.49
C PHE A 13 0.09 1.01 -7.24
N GLY A 14 -0.81 1.31 -6.32
CA GLY A 14 -1.07 0.51 -5.13
C GLY A 14 -2.23 -0.45 -5.35
N ILE A 15 -2.18 -1.62 -4.73
CA ILE A 15 -3.33 -2.52 -4.66
C ILE A 15 -3.83 -2.54 -3.23
N ILE A 16 -5.10 -2.17 -3.05
CA ILE A 16 -5.77 -2.14 -1.75
C ILE A 16 -7.01 -3.02 -1.75
N SER A 17 -7.31 -3.59 -0.61
CA SER A 17 -8.50 -4.41 -0.40
C SER A 17 -8.72 -4.72 1.07
N HIS A 18 -9.88 -5.24 1.40
CA HIS A 18 -10.08 -6.00 2.63
C HIS A 18 -9.29 -7.33 2.59
N PRO A 19 -8.90 -7.91 3.75
CA PRO A 19 -8.30 -9.24 3.80
C PRO A 19 -9.13 -10.30 3.07
N ASP A 20 -8.44 -11.23 2.42
CA ASP A 20 -9.04 -12.34 1.64
C ASP A 20 -9.83 -11.93 0.38
N ALA A 21 -9.90 -10.66 -0.04
CA ALA A 21 -10.54 -10.26 -1.30
C ALA A 21 -9.81 -10.78 -2.56
N GLY A 22 -8.58 -11.27 -2.39
CA GLY A 22 -7.78 -11.86 -3.48
C GLY A 22 -6.71 -10.92 -4.05
N LYS A 23 -6.32 -9.91 -3.28
CA LYS A 23 -5.29 -8.92 -3.63
C LYS A 23 -3.98 -9.59 -4.05
N THR A 24 -3.37 -10.40 -3.20
CA THR A 24 -2.12 -11.12 -3.47
C THR A 24 -2.24 -12.02 -4.71
N THR A 25 -3.40 -12.67 -4.90
CA THR A 25 -3.65 -13.48 -6.11
C THR A 25 -3.67 -12.59 -7.35
N LEU A 26 -4.32 -11.43 -7.30
CA LEU A 26 -4.32 -10.47 -8.42
C LEU A 26 -2.90 -9.97 -8.72
N THR A 27 -2.14 -9.59 -7.71
CA THR A 27 -0.73 -9.17 -7.85
C THR A 27 0.12 -10.23 -8.56
N GLU A 28 0.04 -11.50 -8.11
CA GLU A 28 0.76 -12.62 -8.74
C GLU A 28 0.36 -12.82 -10.21
N LYS A 29 -0.93 -12.63 -10.54
CA LYS A 29 -1.40 -12.74 -11.92
C LYS A 29 -0.95 -11.58 -12.81
N LEU A 30 -0.94 -10.36 -12.28
CA LEU A 30 -0.39 -9.20 -13.00
C LEU A 30 1.10 -9.41 -13.32
N LEU A 31 1.88 -9.92 -12.37
CA LEU A 31 3.29 -10.27 -12.58
C LEU A 31 3.46 -11.40 -13.60
N LEU A 32 2.59 -12.41 -13.58
CA LEU A 32 2.59 -13.51 -14.54
C LEU A 32 2.30 -13.02 -15.96
N PHE A 33 1.26 -12.22 -16.15
CA PHE A 33 0.91 -11.63 -17.45
C PHE A 33 1.97 -10.65 -17.95
N GLY A 34 2.62 -9.94 -17.04
CA GLY A 34 3.79 -9.11 -17.34
C GLY A 34 5.07 -9.90 -17.68
N GLY A 35 5.02 -11.25 -17.59
CA GLY A 35 6.19 -12.11 -17.85
C GLY A 35 7.30 -11.98 -16.81
N ALA A 36 7.00 -11.39 -15.66
CA ALA A 36 7.95 -11.15 -14.60
C ALA A 36 8.20 -12.40 -13.74
N ILE A 37 7.23 -13.29 -13.67
CA ILE A 37 7.31 -14.61 -13.02
C ILE A 37 6.82 -15.70 -13.99
N GLN A 38 7.32 -16.92 -13.82
CA GLN A 38 6.92 -18.06 -14.68
C GLN A 38 5.67 -18.76 -14.17
N GLU A 39 5.46 -18.77 -12.85
CA GLU A 39 4.33 -19.41 -12.18
C GLU A 39 3.82 -18.50 -11.07
N ALA A 40 2.51 -18.30 -10.99
CA ALA A 40 1.91 -17.56 -9.89
C ALA A 40 1.86 -18.39 -8.61
N GLY A 41 2.25 -17.80 -7.48
CA GLY A 41 2.08 -18.38 -6.15
C GLY A 41 0.66 -18.21 -5.61
N ALA A 42 0.35 -18.80 -4.46
CA ALA A 42 -0.92 -18.64 -3.77
C ALA A 42 -0.76 -18.62 -2.24
N VAL A 43 -1.56 -17.79 -1.58
CA VAL A 43 -1.51 -17.60 -0.11
C VAL A 43 -2.08 -18.80 0.65
N LYS A 44 -3.16 -19.41 0.15
CA LYS A 44 -3.83 -20.56 0.79
C LYS A 44 -4.32 -21.54 -0.28
N SER A 45 -3.48 -22.43 -0.74
CA SER A 45 -3.92 -23.51 -1.60
C SER A 45 -3.13 -24.78 -1.31
N ASN A 46 -3.83 -25.84 -0.89
CA ASN A 46 -3.25 -27.19 -0.82
C ASN A 46 -2.81 -27.73 -2.20
N LYS A 47 -3.11 -27.00 -3.28
CA LYS A 47 -2.81 -27.39 -4.67
C LYS A 47 -1.60 -26.66 -5.27
N VAL A 48 -1.17 -25.53 -4.69
CA VAL A 48 -0.02 -24.74 -5.19
C VAL A 48 1.09 -24.83 -4.15
N LYS A 49 2.25 -25.38 -4.56
CA LYS A 49 3.41 -25.59 -3.68
C LYS A 49 4.29 -24.34 -3.50
N LYS A 50 4.06 -23.28 -4.28
CA LYS A 50 4.88 -22.06 -4.28
C LYS A 50 4.17 -20.97 -3.48
N ALA A 51 4.86 -20.34 -2.52
CA ALA A 51 4.37 -19.15 -1.81
C ALA A 51 4.29 -17.96 -2.77
N ALA A 52 3.44 -16.98 -2.46
CA ALA A 52 3.33 -15.75 -3.25
C ALA A 52 4.64 -14.97 -3.24
N THR A 53 5.00 -14.37 -4.37
CA THR A 53 6.21 -13.55 -4.52
C THR A 53 6.14 -12.28 -3.66
N SER A 54 4.92 -11.76 -3.46
CA SER A 54 4.66 -10.60 -2.61
C SER A 54 4.85 -10.88 -1.11
N ASP A 55 4.61 -12.12 -0.65
CA ASP A 55 4.75 -12.52 0.75
C ASP A 55 6.19 -13.01 1.00
N PHE A 56 7.10 -12.09 1.26
CA PHE A 56 8.53 -12.41 1.38
C PHE A 56 8.96 -12.76 2.81
N MET A 57 8.20 -12.34 3.83
CA MET A 57 8.46 -12.67 5.23
C MET A 57 7.96 -14.07 5.58
N GLU A 58 8.73 -14.78 6.43
CA GLU A 58 8.32 -16.12 6.87
C GLU A 58 7.01 -16.10 7.67
N ILE A 59 6.77 -15.06 8.46
CA ILE A 59 5.53 -14.90 9.23
C ILE A 59 4.31 -14.70 8.29
N GLU A 60 4.48 -14.01 7.16
CA GLU A 60 3.43 -13.84 6.15
C GLU A 60 3.03 -15.20 5.55
N LYS A 61 4.03 -16.02 5.20
CA LYS A 61 3.82 -17.36 4.66
C LYS A 61 3.14 -18.28 5.65
N GLN A 62 3.55 -18.25 6.92
CA GLN A 62 2.96 -19.07 7.98
C GLN A 62 1.52 -18.67 8.31
N ARG A 63 1.24 -17.37 8.37
CA ARG A 63 -0.08 -16.82 8.71
C ARG A 63 -1.01 -16.71 7.51
N GLY A 64 -0.46 -16.65 6.30
CA GLY A 64 -1.18 -16.42 5.06
C GLY A 64 -1.83 -15.04 4.98
N ILE A 65 -1.19 -14.03 5.56
CA ILE A 65 -1.59 -12.62 5.52
C ILE A 65 -0.35 -11.76 5.23
N SER A 66 -0.48 -10.77 4.37
CA SER A 66 0.57 -9.79 4.13
C SER A 66 0.64 -8.81 5.31
N VAL A 67 1.84 -8.60 5.83
CA VAL A 67 2.14 -7.77 7.01
C VAL A 67 2.78 -6.45 6.61
N ALA A 68 3.54 -6.45 5.52
CA ALA A 68 4.23 -5.29 5.00
C ALA A 68 4.00 -5.14 3.50
N THR A 69 4.06 -3.89 3.01
CA THR A 69 3.98 -3.62 1.57
C THR A 69 5.16 -4.24 0.82
N SER A 70 4.88 -4.94 -0.26
CA SER A 70 5.87 -5.40 -1.23
C SER A 70 5.96 -4.43 -2.40
N VAL A 71 7.18 -4.13 -2.83
CA VAL A 71 7.47 -3.32 -4.00
C VAL A 71 7.97 -4.23 -5.11
N MET A 72 7.28 -4.24 -6.25
CA MET A 72 7.63 -5.10 -7.38
C MET A 72 7.50 -4.31 -8.67
N GLY A 73 8.44 -4.50 -9.60
CA GLY A 73 8.41 -3.88 -10.91
C GLY A 73 8.42 -4.92 -12.02
N PHE A 74 7.86 -4.57 -13.17
CA PHE A 74 7.95 -5.35 -14.40
C PHE A 74 7.74 -4.47 -15.64
N TYR A 75 8.08 -5.03 -16.77
CA TYR A 75 7.79 -4.39 -18.04
C TYR A 75 6.57 -5.06 -18.70
N TYR A 76 5.64 -4.25 -19.18
CA TYR A 76 4.49 -4.72 -19.93
C TYR A 76 4.30 -3.83 -21.17
N LYS A 77 4.31 -4.46 -22.36
CA LYS A 77 4.41 -3.73 -23.62
C LYS A 77 5.59 -2.74 -23.54
N ASP A 78 5.36 -1.45 -23.73
CA ASP A 78 6.39 -0.40 -23.65
C ASP A 78 6.47 0.33 -22.30
N LYS A 79 5.68 -0.08 -21.31
CA LYS A 79 5.59 0.55 -19.99
C LYS A 79 6.40 -0.20 -18.94
N LYS A 80 7.01 0.56 -18.03
CA LYS A 80 7.56 0.08 -16.78
C LYS A 80 6.52 0.28 -15.67
N ILE A 81 6.06 -0.80 -15.11
CA ILE A 81 4.99 -0.81 -14.10
C ILE A 81 5.60 -1.14 -12.74
N ASN A 82 5.30 -0.31 -11.73
CA ASN A 82 5.64 -0.55 -10.34
C ASN A 82 4.36 -0.86 -9.58
N ILE A 83 4.30 -2.04 -8.96
CA ILE A 83 3.22 -2.47 -8.06
C ILE A 83 3.66 -2.29 -6.62
N LEU A 84 2.78 -1.72 -5.82
CA LEU A 84 2.89 -1.61 -4.38
C LEU A 84 1.77 -2.47 -3.78
N ASP A 85 2.08 -3.73 -3.44
CA ASP A 85 1.13 -4.66 -2.84
C ASP A 85 1.05 -4.42 -1.34
N THR A 86 -0.04 -3.78 -0.89
CA THR A 86 -0.20 -3.33 0.50
C THR A 86 -0.79 -4.41 1.39
N PRO A 87 -0.56 -4.38 2.72
CA PRO A 87 -1.29 -5.27 3.63
C PRO A 87 -2.79 -4.95 3.62
N GLY A 88 -3.62 -6.01 3.65
CA GLY A 88 -5.09 -5.85 3.69
C GLY A 88 -5.65 -5.69 5.11
N HIS A 89 -4.92 -6.10 6.15
CA HIS A 89 -5.39 -6.10 7.52
C HIS A 89 -5.30 -4.70 8.15
N GLN A 90 -6.34 -4.30 8.90
CA GLN A 90 -6.43 -2.98 9.52
C GLN A 90 -5.27 -2.67 10.48
N ASP A 91 -4.70 -3.67 11.14
CA ASP A 91 -3.58 -3.51 12.06
C ASP A 91 -2.30 -3.02 11.37
N PHE A 92 -2.22 -3.15 10.05
CA PHE A 92 -1.10 -2.68 9.22
C PHE A 92 -1.49 -1.52 8.30
N ALA A 93 -2.62 -0.86 8.58
CA ALA A 93 -3.14 0.24 7.76
C ALA A 93 -2.14 1.41 7.64
N GLU A 94 -1.32 1.64 8.64
CA GLU A 94 -0.31 2.71 8.63
C GLU A 94 0.71 2.51 7.48
N ASP A 95 1.21 1.27 7.28
CA ASP A 95 2.10 0.96 6.15
C ASP A 95 1.38 1.16 4.80
N THR A 96 0.09 0.81 4.73
CA THR A 96 -0.73 1.05 3.54
C THR A 96 -0.88 2.55 3.25
N TYR A 97 -1.21 3.36 4.24
CA TYR A 97 -1.37 4.80 4.05
C TYR A 97 -0.08 5.50 3.63
N ARG A 98 1.07 5.11 4.19
CA ARG A 98 2.40 5.61 3.77
C ARG A 98 2.71 5.20 2.34
N THR A 99 2.43 3.95 1.99
CA THR A 99 2.63 3.43 0.64
C THR A 99 1.80 4.17 -0.40
N LEU A 100 0.55 4.51 -0.08
CA LEU A 100 -0.33 5.27 -0.97
C LEU A 100 0.23 6.65 -1.34
N THR A 101 1.12 7.24 -0.53
CA THR A 101 1.79 8.51 -0.91
C THR A 101 2.75 8.34 -2.09
N ALA A 102 3.30 7.14 -2.27
CA ALA A 102 4.20 6.83 -3.36
C ALA A 102 3.47 6.37 -4.64
N CYS A 103 2.15 6.13 -4.56
CA CYS A 103 1.34 5.71 -5.71
C CYS A 103 0.88 6.91 -6.53
N ASP A 104 0.70 6.69 -7.83
CA ASP A 104 0.10 7.64 -8.76
C ASP A 104 -1.34 7.24 -9.10
N SER A 105 -1.73 5.97 -8.87
CA SER A 105 -3.11 5.44 -8.98
C SER A 105 -3.28 4.22 -8.06
N VAL A 106 -4.52 3.73 -7.91
CA VAL A 106 -4.84 2.61 -7.03
C VAL A 106 -5.81 1.64 -7.71
N ILE A 107 -5.59 0.35 -7.50
CA ILE A 107 -6.56 -0.70 -7.82
C ILE A 107 -7.20 -1.19 -6.52
N VAL A 108 -8.51 -1.09 -6.43
CA VAL A 108 -9.32 -1.57 -5.31
C VAL A 108 -9.90 -2.94 -5.65
N VAL A 109 -9.57 -3.96 -4.86
CA VAL A 109 -10.09 -5.31 -5.09
C VAL A 109 -11.26 -5.59 -4.15
N ILE A 110 -12.40 -5.94 -4.72
CA ILE A 110 -13.65 -6.25 -4.00
C ILE A 110 -14.03 -7.71 -4.24
N ASP A 111 -14.39 -8.42 -3.18
CA ASP A 111 -14.93 -9.79 -3.26
C ASP A 111 -16.40 -9.73 -3.66
N VAL A 112 -16.78 -10.39 -4.76
CA VAL A 112 -18.15 -10.39 -5.27
C VAL A 112 -19.19 -10.87 -4.25
N ALA A 113 -18.82 -11.79 -3.36
CA ALA A 113 -19.73 -12.32 -2.34
C ALA A 113 -19.89 -11.39 -1.12
N LYS A 114 -18.80 -10.71 -0.73
CA LYS A 114 -18.77 -9.87 0.46
C LYS A 114 -19.20 -8.41 0.16
N GLY A 115 -18.83 -7.90 -1.02
CA GLY A 115 -19.00 -6.50 -1.38
C GLY A 115 -18.02 -5.58 -0.67
N VAL A 116 -18.43 -4.35 -0.39
CA VAL A 116 -17.60 -3.33 0.24
C VAL A 116 -17.55 -3.55 1.75
N GLU A 117 -16.35 -3.73 2.25
CA GLU A 117 -16.05 -3.95 3.68
C GLU A 117 -15.38 -2.71 4.29
N ALA A 118 -15.55 -2.48 5.59
CA ALA A 118 -15.17 -1.25 6.31
C ALA A 118 -13.71 -0.81 6.10
N GLN A 119 -12.78 -1.76 5.95
CA GLN A 119 -11.38 -1.42 5.70
C GLN A 119 -11.19 -0.82 4.30
N THR A 120 -11.93 -1.33 3.31
CA THR A 120 -11.90 -0.80 1.93
C THR A 120 -12.44 0.64 1.91
N GLU A 121 -13.53 0.93 2.63
CA GLU A 121 -14.09 2.29 2.74
C GLU A 121 -13.05 3.29 3.26
N LYS A 122 -12.35 2.96 4.35
CA LYS A 122 -11.32 3.82 4.94
C LYS A 122 -10.17 4.08 3.97
N LEU A 123 -9.70 3.06 3.26
CA LEU A 123 -8.60 3.18 2.31
C LEU A 123 -8.98 4.01 1.09
N VAL A 124 -10.19 3.81 0.55
CA VAL A 124 -10.71 4.59 -0.57
C VAL A 124 -10.93 6.05 -0.16
N GLN A 125 -11.41 6.32 1.04
CA GLN A 125 -11.53 7.68 1.55
C GLN A 125 -10.18 8.43 1.53
N VAL A 126 -9.08 7.77 1.90
CA VAL A 126 -7.73 8.36 1.83
C VAL A 126 -7.31 8.64 0.39
N CYS A 127 -7.62 7.73 -0.54
CA CYS A 127 -7.35 7.95 -1.97
C CYS A 127 -8.12 9.16 -2.51
N ARG A 128 -9.41 9.28 -2.16
CA ARG A 128 -10.26 10.42 -2.56
C ARG A 128 -9.76 11.76 -1.99
N MET A 129 -9.31 11.79 -0.72
CA MET A 129 -8.74 13.01 -0.12
C MET A 129 -7.48 13.51 -0.83
N ARG A 130 -6.91 12.71 -1.71
CA ARG A 130 -5.68 13.00 -2.49
C ARG A 130 -5.93 13.06 -3.98
N ASP A 131 -7.18 13.00 -4.41
CA ASP A 131 -7.59 12.93 -5.82
C ASP A 131 -6.83 11.84 -6.59
N THR A 132 -6.53 10.70 -5.90
CA THR A 132 -5.80 9.58 -6.51
C THR A 132 -6.75 8.79 -7.40
N PRO A 133 -6.47 8.64 -8.71
CA PRO A 133 -7.30 7.86 -9.62
C PRO A 133 -7.45 6.40 -9.15
N ILE A 134 -8.70 5.91 -9.17
CA ILE A 134 -9.07 4.58 -8.68
C ILE A 134 -9.63 3.74 -9.82
N ILE A 135 -9.23 2.47 -9.86
CA ILE A 135 -9.89 1.42 -10.65
C ILE A 135 -10.40 0.37 -9.69
N VAL A 136 -11.65 -0.08 -9.86
CA VAL A 136 -12.22 -1.17 -9.07
C VAL A 136 -12.13 -2.48 -9.85
N PHE A 137 -11.66 -3.54 -9.18
CA PHE A 137 -11.67 -4.91 -9.68
C PHE A 137 -12.56 -5.78 -8.81
N ILE A 138 -13.72 -6.17 -9.33
CA ILE A 138 -14.66 -7.08 -8.66
C ILE A 138 -14.20 -8.51 -8.96
N ASN A 139 -13.72 -9.17 -7.92
CA ASN A 139 -13.00 -10.43 -7.99
C ASN A 139 -13.84 -11.61 -7.52
N LYS A 140 -13.43 -12.81 -7.91
CA LYS A 140 -13.97 -14.13 -7.50
C LYS A 140 -15.32 -14.48 -8.15
N LEU A 141 -15.56 -14.05 -9.38
CA LEU A 141 -16.75 -14.44 -10.14
C LEU A 141 -16.92 -15.95 -10.34
N ASP A 142 -15.89 -16.75 -10.06
CA ASP A 142 -15.93 -18.21 -9.99
C ASP A 142 -16.76 -18.73 -8.81
N ARG A 143 -17.26 -17.85 -7.95
CA ARG A 143 -18.11 -18.15 -6.80
C ARG A 143 -19.45 -17.46 -6.93
N GLU A 144 -20.48 -18.01 -6.27
CA GLU A 144 -21.74 -17.33 -6.10
C GLU A 144 -21.55 -16.06 -5.25
N GLY A 145 -22.16 -14.96 -5.63
CA GLY A 145 -22.04 -13.66 -4.99
C GLY A 145 -23.27 -12.79 -5.17
N LYS A 146 -23.10 -11.51 -4.93
CA LYS A 146 -24.14 -10.50 -5.13
C LYS A 146 -24.37 -10.29 -6.62
N ASP A 147 -25.55 -9.85 -6.98
CA ASP A 147 -25.87 -9.39 -8.34
C ASP A 147 -24.91 -8.27 -8.77
N GLY A 148 -24.60 -8.21 -10.07
CA GLY A 148 -23.65 -7.23 -10.60
C GLY A 148 -24.10 -5.79 -10.40
N PHE A 149 -25.37 -5.47 -10.65
CA PHE A 149 -25.94 -4.13 -10.45
C PHE A 149 -26.03 -3.75 -8.98
N ASP A 150 -26.52 -4.66 -8.12
CA ASP A 150 -26.57 -4.45 -6.67
C ASP A 150 -25.17 -4.15 -6.11
N LEU A 151 -24.15 -4.80 -6.63
CA LEU A 151 -22.78 -4.61 -6.18
C LEU A 151 -22.18 -3.28 -6.66
N ILE A 152 -22.46 -2.86 -7.88
CA ILE A 152 -22.05 -1.54 -8.37
C ILE A 152 -22.72 -0.44 -7.54
N ASP A 153 -24.02 -0.54 -7.29
CA ASP A 153 -24.76 0.41 -6.45
C ASP A 153 -24.18 0.46 -5.02
N GLU A 154 -23.84 -0.69 -4.43
CA GLU A 154 -23.19 -0.73 -3.13
C GLU A 154 -21.83 -0.02 -3.14
N VAL A 155 -21.03 -0.22 -4.19
CA VAL A 155 -19.71 0.42 -4.34
C VAL A 155 -19.87 1.93 -4.48
N GLU A 156 -20.81 2.41 -5.30
CA GLU A 156 -21.08 3.84 -5.46
C GLU A 156 -21.51 4.49 -4.14
N GLN A 157 -22.48 3.88 -3.46
CA GLN A 157 -23.03 4.43 -2.22
C GLN A 157 -22.01 4.45 -1.08
N LYS A 158 -21.29 3.33 -0.86
CA LYS A 158 -20.36 3.21 0.28
C LYS A 158 -19.03 3.90 0.04
N LEU A 159 -18.51 3.87 -1.18
CA LEU A 159 -17.23 4.48 -1.49
C LEU A 159 -17.36 5.92 -2.01
N GLY A 160 -18.58 6.34 -2.38
CA GLY A 160 -18.85 7.66 -2.94
C GLY A 160 -18.12 7.89 -4.25
N LEU A 161 -18.06 6.89 -5.11
CA LEU A 161 -17.41 6.92 -6.43
C LEU A 161 -18.48 6.97 -7.51
N THR A 162 -18.20 7.63 -8.64
CA THR A 162 -18.98 7.50 -9.87
C THR A 162 -18.36 6.40 -10.71
N LEU A 163 -19.10 5.31 -10.95
CA LEU A 163 -18.55 4.13 -11.60
C LEU A 163 -18.78 4.13 -13.11
N CYS A 164 -17.84 3.54 -13.83
CA CYS A 164 -17.90 3.26 -15.25
C CYS A 164 -17.56 1.79 -15.52
N PRO A 165 -18.55 0.91 -15.75
CA PRO A 165 -18.30 -0.49 -16.06
C PRO A 165 -17.55 -0.67 -17.39
N MET A 166 -16.31 -1.16 -17.34
CA MET A 166 -15.45 -1.44 -18.50
C MET A 166 -15.56 -2.88 -18.96
N SER A 167 -16.03 -3.77 -18.10
CA SER A 167 -16.35 -5.16 -18.43
C SER A 167 -17.59 -5.61 -17.67
N TRP A 168 -18.24 -6.68 -18.17
CA TRP A 168 -19.43 -7.25 -17.56
C TRP A 168 -19.35 -8.78 -17.52
N PRO A 169 -19.76 -9.44 -16.42
CA PRO A 169 -19.73 -10.89 -16.32
C PRO A 169 -20.82 -11.55 -17.15
N ILE A 170 -20.54 -12.72 -17.70
CA ILE A 170 -21.52 -13.60 -18.36
C ILE A 170 -21.80 -14.74 -17.40
N GLY A 171 -22.84 -14.56 -16.57
CA GLY A 171 -23.15 -15.44 -15.46
C GLY A 171 -22.16 -15.35 -14.30
N MET A 172 -22.42 -16.14 -13.24
CA MET A 172 -21.61 -16.17 -12.01
C MET A 172 -21.57 -17.57 -11.40
N GLY A 173 -20.56 -17.88 -10.60
CA GLY A 173 -20.40 -19.15 -9.91
C GLY A 173 -20.35 -20.33 -10.88
N GLN A 174 -21.25 -21.29 -10.74
CA GLN A 174 -21.33 -22.45 -11.66
C GLN A 174 -21.82 -22.07 -13.06
N ARG A 175 -22.57 -20.98 -13.20
CA ARG A 175 -23.06 -20.46 -14.47
C ARG A 175 -22.07 -19.52 -15.16
N PHE A 176 -20.95 -19.20 -14.54
CA PHE A 176 -19.94 -18.30 -15.11
C PHE A 176 -19.40 -18.85 -16.44
N ARG A 177 -19.58 -18.07 -17.51
CA ARG A 177 -19.17 -18.40 -18.91
C ARG A 177 -17.99 -17.59 -19.38
N GLY A 178 -17.78 -16.41 -18.82
CA GLY A 178 -16.73 -15.48 -19.21
C GLY A 178 -17.05 -14.05 -18.86
N VAL A 179 -16.36 -13.13 -19.52
CA VAL A 179 -16.49 -11.68 -19.33
C VAL A 179 -16.62 -11.02 -20.70
N TYR A 180 -17.60 -10.13 -20.84
CA TYR A 180 -17.67 -9.18 -21.95
C TYR A 180 -16.81 -7.97 -21.60
N ASN A 181 -15.76 -7.71 -22.39
CA ASN A 181 -14.93 -6.53 -22.27
C ASN A 181 -15.53 -5.41 -23.14
N LYS A 182 -16.22 -4.47 -22.49
CA LYS A 182 -16.87 -3.33 -23.16
C LYS A 182 -15.83 -2.37 -23.75
N TRP A 183 -14.65 -2.26 -23.11
CA TRP A 183 -13.54 -1.40 -23.57
C TRP A 183 -12.98 -1.81 -24.93
N GLU A 184 -12.81 -3.11 -25.17
CA GLU A 184 -12.25 -3.63 -26.44
C GLU A 184 -13.32 -4.25 -27.36
N THR A 185 -14.59 -4.28 -26.91
CA THR A 185 -15.72 -4.90 -27.62
C THR A 185 -15.40 -6.36 -27.99
N ASN A 186 -15.01 -7.16 -26.98
CA ASN A 186 -14.68 -8.56 -27.17
C ASN A 186 -15.18 -9.45 -26.01
N LEU A 187 -15.25 -10.76 -26.27
CA LEU A 187 -15.62 -11.76 -25.28
C LEU A 187 -14.42 -12.60 -24.88
N HIS A 188 -14.22 -12.76 -23.58
CA HIS A 188 -13.28 -13.71 -23.00
C HIS A 188 -14.06 -14.85 -22.37
N LEU A 189 -14.09 -16.01 -23.04
CA LEU A 189 -14.90 -17.14 -22.65
C LEU A 189 -14.12 -18.18 -21.83
N TYR A 190 -14.85 -18.86 -20.94
CA TYR A 190 -14.35 -19.92 -20.08
C TYR A 190 -14.53 -21.29 -20.78
N THR A 191 -13.45 -21.93 -21.20
CA THR A 191 -13.49 -23.29 -21.73
C THR A 191 -13.17 -24.30 -20.63
N GLY A 192 -14.19 -25.05 -20.20
CA GLY A 192 -14.22 -25.87 -18.96
C GLY A 192 -13.22 -27.02 -18.83
N GLU A 193 -12.47 -27.41 -19.87
CA GLU A 193 -11.54 -28.56 -19.81
C GLU A 193 -10.12 -28.20 -19.33
N ASN A 194 -9.73 -26.94 -19.36
CA ASN A 194 -8.44 -26.49 -18.84
C ASN A 194 -8.58 -25.12 -18.16
N LYS A 195 -8.85 -25.13 -16.87
CA LYS A 195 -9.03 -23.93 -16.01
C LYS A 195 -7.88 -22.90 -16.03
N GLN A 196 -6.84 -23.12 -16.82
CA GLN A 196 -5.66 -22.26 -16.92
C GLN A 196 -5.38 -21.74 -18.34
N LYS A 197 -6.07 -22.21 -19.37
CA LYS A 197 -5.90 -21.69 -20.72
C LYS A 197 -6.85 -20.52 -20.95
N ILE A 198 -6.26 -19.34 -21.04
CA ILE A 198 -6.92 -18.14 -21.55
C ILE A 198 -7.16 -18.40 -23.03
N THR A 199 -8.42 -18.43 -23.46
CA THR A 199 -8.74 -18.32 -24.88
C THR A 199 -8.46 -16.88 -25.31
N GLU A 200 -7.87 -16.68 -26.47
CA GLU A 200 -7.79 -15.36 -27.09
C GLU A 200 -9.21 -14.79 -27.18
N GLY A 201 -9.36 -13.48 -26.87
CA GLY A 201 -10.66 -12.84 -26.91
C GLY A 201 -11.30 -13.01 -28.29
N VAL A 202 -12.55 -13.36 -28.31
CA VAL A 202 -13.32 -13.43 -29.56
C VAL A 202 -13.92 -12.06 -29.80
N ALA A 203 -13.45 -11.38 -30.85
CA ALA A 203 -14.03 -10.11 -31.24
C ALA A 203 -15.49 -10.30 -31.65
N ILE A 204 -16.40 -9.58 -30.99
CA ILE A 204 -17.81 -9.52 -31.32
C ILE A 204 -18.12 -8.06 -31.65
N SER A 205 -18.36 -7.81 -32.92
CA SER A 205 -18.66 -6.46 -33.41
C SER A 205 -20.07 -5.97 -33.00
N ASP A 206 -20.96 -6.89 -32.66
CA ASP A 206 -22.33 -6.63 -32.30
C ASP A 206 -22.87 -7.75 -31.40
N LEU A 207 -23.44 -7.40 -30.26
CA LEU A 207 -24.07 -8.36 -29.33
C LEU A 207 -25.33 -9.02 -29.93
N THR A 208 -25.89 -8.49 -31.00
CA THR A 208 -26.99 -9.12 -31.73
C THR A 208 -26.55 -10.28 -32.63
N ASP A 209 -25.23 -10.50 -32.79
CA ASP A 209 -24.70 -11.61 -33.61
C ASP A 209 -25.13 -12.96 -33.00
N PRO A 210 -25.81 -13.84 -33.78
CA PRO A 210 -26.21 -15.17 -33.32
C PRO A 210 -25.05 -16.08 -32.89
N THR A 211 -23.82 -15.69 -33.18
CA THR A 211 -22.61 -16.40 -32.73
C THR A 211 -22.51 -16.35 -31.21
N LEU A 212 -22.96 -15.27 -30.56
CA LEU A 212 -23.02 -15.15 -29.11
C LEU A 212 -23.85 -16.28 -28.48
N ASP A 213 -25.07 -16.50 -29.01
CA ASP A 213 -25.98 -17.55 -28.52
C ASP A 213 -25.37 -18.96 -28.61
N LYS A 214 -24.58 -19.21 -29.66
CA LYS A 214 -23.87 -20.50 -29.82
C LYS A 214 -22.71 -20.66 -28.84
N MET A 215 -22.07 -19.56 -28.43
CA MET A 215 -20.90 -19.56 -27.56
C MET A 215 -21.27 -19.68 -26.07
N VAL A 216 -22.24 -18.91 -25.61
CA VAL A 216 -22.61 -18.82 -24.19
C VAL A 216 -23.95 -19.46 -23.84
N GLY A 217 -24.77 -19.81 -24.85
CA GLY A 217 -26.15 -20.25 -24.72
C GLY A 217 -27.14 -19.08 -24.84
N ALA A 218 -28.33 -19.34 -25.41
CA ALA A 218 -29.30 -18.30 -25.72
C ALA A 218 -29.73 -17.49 -24.48
N GLU A 219 -29.99 -18.16 -23.36
CA GLU A 219 -30.40 -17.50 -22.11
C GLU A 219 -29.33 -16.53 -21.58
N ALA A 220 -28.06 -16.94 -21.52
CA ALA A 220 -26.97 -16.09 -21.07
C ALA A 220 -26.61 -14.97 -22.07
N ALA A 221 -26.86 -15.21 -23.36
CA ALA A 221 -26.69 -14.18 -24.38
C ALA A 221 -27.76 -13.09 -24.28
N ASP A 222 -29.04 -13.47 -24.02
CA ASP A 222 -30.13 -12.53 -23.85
C ASP A 222 -29.98 -11.72 -22.54
N GLU A 223 -29.55 -12.38 -21.45
CA GLU A 223 -29.22 -11.71 -20.20
C GLU A 223 -28.12 -10.65 -20.43
N LEU A 224 -27.02 -11.03 -21.08
CA LEU A 224 -25.93 -10.09 -21.40
C LEU A 224 -26.39 -8.90 -22.26
N ARG A 225 -27.25 -9.12 -23.27
CA ARG A 225 -27.79 -8.03 -24.12
C ARG A 225 -28.58 -7.02 -23.28
N ASN A 226 -29.49 -7.54 -22.44
CA ASN A 226 -30.31 -6.71 -21.56
C ASN A 226 -29.45 -5.94 -20.55
N ASP A 227 -28.46 -6.60 -19.96
CA ASP A 227 -27.54 -5.98 -19.00
C ASP A 227 -26.72 -4.86 -19.64
N VAL A 228 -26.17 -5.09 -20.85
CA VAL A 228 -25.36 -4.08 -21.56
C VAL A 228 -26.23 -2.89 -21.98
N GLU A 229 -27.45 -3.11 -22.46
CA GLU A 229 -28.41 -2.03 -22.76
C GLU A 229 -28.71 -1.17 -21.52
N LEU A 230 -28.91 -1.82 -20.37
CA LEU A 230 -29.14 -1.13 -19.11
C LEU A 230 -27.90 -0.35 -18.63
N LEU A 231 -26.71 -0.96 -18.76
CA LEU A 231 -25.44 -0.30 -18.42
C LEU A 231 -25.22 0.98 -19.24
N GLU A 232 -25.50 0.93 -20.54
CA GLU A 232 -25.35 2.07 -21.44
C GLU A 232 -26.38 3.18 -21.16
N ALA A 233 -27.55 2.82 -20.64
CA ALA A 233 -28.58 3.79 -20.29
C ALA A 233 -28.33 4.47 -18.92
N VAL A 234 -27.66 3.79 -17.98
CA VAL A 234 -27.55 4.23 -16.57
C VAL A 234 -26.17 4.79 -16.25
N TYR A 235 -25.09 4.16 -16.74
CA TYR A 235 -23.73 4.53 -16.35
C TYR A 235 -23.04 5.39 -17.42
N PRO A 236 -22.15 6.31 -16.99
CA PRO A 236 -21.43 7.16 -17.92
C PRO A 236 -20.46 6.34 -18.79
N GLU A 237 -20.21 6.85 -20.00
CA GLU A 237 -19.08 6.36 -20.81
C GLU A 237 -17.74 6.75 -20.16
N PHE A 238 -16.70 5.98 -20.48
CA PHE A 238 -15.37 6.26 -19.98
C PHE A 238 -14.82 7.58 -20.52
N ASP A 239 -14.49 8.50 -19.62
CA ASP A 239 -13.72 9.71 -19.91
C ASP A 239 -12.40 9.71 -19.15
N LYS A 240 -11.31 9.82 -19.90
CA LYS A 240 -9.97 9.73 -19.33
C LYS A 240 -9.62 10.92 -18.43
N GLU A 241 -10.09 12.11 -18.75
CA GLU A 241 -9.83 13.30 -17.95
C GLU A 241 -10.53 13.21 -16.60
N SER A 242 -11.81 12.85 -16.59
CA SER A 242 -12.58 12.61 -15.37
C SER A 242 -11.98 11.48 -14.51
N TYR A 243 -11.46 10.41 -15.14
CA TYR A 243 -10.73 9.37 -14.41
C TYR A 243 -9.45 9.91 -13.75
N LEU A 244 -8.64 10.67 -14.48
CA LEU A 244 -7.39 11.22 -13.95
C LEU A 244 -7.62 12.24 -12.82
N ASN A 245 -8.76 12.92 -12.83
CA ASN A 245 -9.19 13.84 -11.77
C ASN A 245 -9.83 13.14 -10.57
N GLY A 246 -9.99 11.81 -10.60
CA GLY A 246 -10.63 11.03 -9.53
C GLY A 246 -12.15 11.15 -9.49
N GLU A 247 -12.78 11.70 -10.53
CA GLU A 247 -14.24 11.91 -10.65
C GLU A 247 -14.95 10.67 -11.19
N LEU A 248 -14.29 9.88 -12.05
CA LEU A 248 -14.81 8.68 -12.67
C LEU A 248 -13.94 7.47 -12.32
N CYS A 249 -14.57 6.34 -12.01
CA CYS A 249 -13.88 5.13 -11.58
C CYS A 249 -14.22 3.95 -12.52
N PRO A 250 -13.28 3.47 -13.34
CA PRO A 250 -13.44 2.27 -14.14
C PRO A 250 -13.64 1.02 -13.28
N VAL A 251 -14.57 0.13 -13.69
CA VAL A 251 -14.87 -1.12 -12.99
C VAL A 251 -14.63 -2.31 -13.92
N PHE A 252 -13.85 -3.27 -13.44
CA PHE A 252 -13.61 -4.54 -14.09
C PHE A 252 -14.13 -5.69 -13.24
N PHE A 253 -14.71 -6.68 -13.91
CA PHE A 253 -15.17 -7.92 -13.31
C PHE A 253 -14.24 -9.06 -13.69
N GLY A 254 -13.95 -9.98 -12.75
CA GLY A 254 -13.08 -11.09 -13.06
C GLY A 254 -12.93 -12.13 -11.96
N SER A 255 -12.05 -13.09 -12.24
CA SER A 255 -11.55 -14.07 -11.27
C SER A 255 -10.02 -14.15 -11.40
N ALA A 256 -9.33 -13.54 -10.47
CA ALA A 256 -7.86 -13.58 -10.43
C ALA A 256 -7.35 -15.03 -10.35
N LEU A 257 -8.03 -15.90 -9.60
CA LEU A 257 -7.64 -17.31 -9.48
C LEU A 257 -7.64 -18.02 -10.84
N ASN A 258 -8.63 -17.76 -11.67
CA ASN A 258 -8.84 -18.38 -12.97
C ASN A 258 -8.34 -17.55 -14.15
N ASN A 259 -7.65 -16.45 -13.90
CA ASN A 259 -7.05 -15.53 -14.89
C ASN A 259 -8.07 -14.70 -15.72
N PHE A 260 -9.33 -14.60 -15.32
CA PHE A 260 -10.35 -13.84 -16.06
C PHE A 260 -10.38 -12.38 -15.65
N GLY A 261 -10.54 -11.49 -16.61
CA GLY A 261 -10.61 -10.04 -16.40
C GLY A 261 -9.28 -9.39 -16.00
N VAL A 262 -8.23 -10.18 -15.75
CA VAL A 262 -6.93 -9.68 -15.25
C VAL A 262 -6.09 -9.09 -16.38
N ARG A 263 -6.08 -9.74 -17.54
CA ARG A 263 -5.36 -9.25 -18.72
C ARG A 263 -6.01 -7.97 -19.23
N GLU A 264 -7.32 -7.98 -19.31
CA GLU A 264 -8.16 -6.85 -19.74
C GLU A 264 -7.95 -5.64 -18.82
N LEU A 265 -7.94 -5.87 -17.52
CA LEU A 265 -7.57 -4.85 -16.53
C LEU A 265 -6.17 -4.30 -16.81
N LEU A 266 -5.17 -5.16 -17.04
CA LEU A 266 -3.79 -4.73 -17.26
C LEU A 266 -3.62 -3.98 -18.59
N ASP A 267 -4.30 -4.44 -19.65
CA ASP A 267 -4.29 -3.81 -20.96
C ASP A 267 -4.92 -2.41 -20.92
N CYS A 268 -6.08 -2.27 -20.29
CA CYS A 268 -6.69 -0.97 -20.07
C CYS A 268 -5.84 -0.08 -19.16
N PHE A 269 -5.38 -0.62 -18.01
CA PHE A 269 -4.57 0.11 -17.04
C PHE A 269 -3.35 0.78 -17.69
N GLN A 270 -2.58 0.08 -18.51
CA GLN A 270 -1.36 0.62 -19.12
C GLN A 270 -1.65 1.82 -20.06
N GLU A 271 -2.88 1.93 -20.59
CA GLU A 271 -3.31 3.01 -21.48
C GLU A 271 -3.87 4.22 -20.73
N ILE A 272 -4.72 3.96 -19.70
CA ILE A 272 -5.44 5.02 -19.01
C ILE A 272 -4.70 5.56 -17.78
N ALA A 273 -3.90 4.71 -17.09
CA ALA A 273 -3.27 5.09 -15.82
C ALA A 273 -2.38 6.32 -15.95
N PRO A 274 -2.36 7.18 -14.94
CA PRO A 274 -1.52 8.36 -14.93
C PRO A 274 -0.04 7.98 -15.00
N PHE A 275 0.75 8.81 -15.66
CA PHE A 275 2.19 8.84 -15.45
C PHE A 275 2.50 9.57 -14.14
N PRO A 276 3.77 9.57 -13.67
CA PRO A 276 4.16 10.20 -12.42
C PRO A 276 3.60 11.60 -12.28
N GLN A 277 2.96 11.86 -11.12
CA GLN A 277 2.27 13.11 -10.85
C GLN A 277 3.13 14.05 -9.98
N PRO A 278 2.92 15.37 -10.03
CA PRO A 278 3.53 16.34 -9.14
C PRO A 278 3.30 15.98 -7.66
N LYS A 279 4.29 16.26 -6.82
CA LYS A 279 4.21 16.02 -5.37
C LYS A 279 4.46 17.32 -4.61
N ALA A 280 3.67 17.54 -3.55
CA ALA A 280 3.81 18.72 -2.70
C ALA A 280 5.01 18.56 -1.76
N ALA A 281 5.83 19.61 -1.70
CA ALA A 281 6.79 19.85 -0.64
C ALA A 281 6.35 21.08 0.17
N GLU A 282 6.93 21.30 1.34
CA GLU A 282 6.62 22.48 2.15
C GLU A 282 6.87 23.78 1.38
N GLU A 283 7.93 23.79 0.57
CA GLU A 283 8.39 24.96 -0.15
C GLU A 283 7.62 25.21 -1.44
N ARG A 284 7.20 24.15 -2.13
CA ARG A 284 6.53 24.25 -3.43
C ARG A 284 5.98 22.90 -3.95
N LEU A 285 5.24 22.96 -5.04
CA LEU A 285 4.91 21.79 -5.83
C LEU A 285 6.11 21.40 -6.71
N VAL A 286 6.49 20.12 -6.69
CA VAL A 286 7.60 19.56 -7.49
C VAL A 286 7.04 18.76 -8.64
N CYS A 287 7.39 19.13 -9.87
CA CYS A 287 6.93 18.48 -11.09
C CYS A 287 7.92 17.41 -11.57
N PRO A 288 7.42 16.28 -12.10
CA PRO A 288 8.29 15.18 -12.59
C PRO A 288 9.26 15.58 -13.70
N GLU A 289 8.89 16.55 -14.53
CA GLU A 289 9.66 17.02 -15.68
C GLU A 289 10.87 17.90 -15.32
N GLU A 290 11.03 18.27 -14.06
CA GLU A 290 12.17 19.08 -13.59
C GLU A 290 13.49 18.31 -13.77
N ASP A 291 14.55 19.05 -14.13
CA ASP A 291 15.87 18.45 -14.39
C ASP A 291 16.60 18.03 -13.09
N GLU A 292 16.33 18.76 -11.99
CA GLU A 292 16.97 18.50 -10.70
C GLU A 292 16.33 17.29 -10.01
N PHE A 293 17.19 16.37 -9.54
CA PHE A 293 16.73 15.18 -8.84
C PHE A 293 16.14 15.52 -7.48
N SER A 294 14.98 14.96 -7.23
CA SER A 294 14.38 14.88 -5.90
C SER A 294 13.61 13.57 -5.70
N GLY A 295 13.47 13.17 -4.44
CA GLY A 295 12.69 12.00 -4.05
C GLY A 295 12.52 11.92 -2.55
N PHE A 296 11.61 11.06 -2.10
CA PHE A 296 11.33 10.87 -0.68
C PHE A 296 11.28 9.40 -0.27
N VAL A 297 11.65 9.15 0.98
CA VAL A 297 11.61 7.82 1.60
C VAL A 297 10.22 7.58 2.18
N PHE A 298 9.47 6.63 1.62
CA PHE A 298 8.13 6.29 2.13
C PHE A 298 8.11 5.02 2.98
N LYS A 299 9.16 4.19 2.88
CA LYS A 299 9.27 2.91 3.59
C LYS A 299 10.71 2.58 3.89
N ILE A 300 10.93 1.92 5.02
CA ILE A 300 12.21 1.33 5.40
C ILE A 300 11.97 -0.14 5.75
N HIS A 301 12.89 -1.01 5.38
CA HIS A 301 12.85 -2.40 5.76
C HIS A 301 14.25 -2.89 6.17
N ALA A 302 14.34 -3.48 7.36
CA ALA A 302 15.55 -4.11 7.88
C ALA A 302 15.51 -5.63 7.65
N ASN A 303 16.68 -6.26 7.57
CA ASN A 303 16.86 -7.71 7.51
C ASN A 303 16.07 -8.42 6.39
N ILE A 304 15.96 -7.81 5.20
CA ILE A 304 15.33 -8.45 4.03
C ILE A 304 16.05 -9.77 3.68
N ASP A 305 17.36 -9.83 3.89
CA ASP A 305 18.15 -11.05 3.80
C ASP A 305 18.63 -11.44 5.21
N PRO A 306 18.17 -12.57 5.76
CA PRO A 306 18.59 -13.04 7.08
C PRO A 306 20.11 -13.21 7.24
N ASN A 307 20.82 -13.46 6.13
CA ASN A 307 22.28 -13.64 6.12
C ASN A 307 23.04 -12.31 6.06
N HIS A 308 22.40 -11.27 5.54
CA HIS A 308 22.95 -9.94 5.39
C HIS A 308 22.06 -8.93 6.10
N ARG A 309 22.41 -8.54 7.31
CA ARG A 309 21.67 -7.58 8.15
C ARG A 309 21.69 -6.18 7.56
N ASN A 310 21.20 -6.06 6.32
CA ASN A 310 21.14 -4.83 5.57
C ASN A 310 19.77 -4.19 5.72
N ARG A 311 19.77 -2.90 5.95
CA ARG A 311 18.59 -2.06 5.95
C ARG A 311 18.48 -1.36 4.60
N ILE A 312 17.26 -1.27 4.07
CA ILE A 312 16.97 -0.61 2.80
C ILE A 312 15.92 0.46 3.02
N ALA A 313 16.21 1.67 2.58
CA ALA A 313 15.23 2.74 2.45
C ALA A 313 14.64 2.73 1.04
N PHE A 314 13.32 2.68 0.93
CA PHE A 314 12.59 2.74 -0.33
C PHE A 314 12.28 4.19 -0.66
N LEU A 315 12.87 4.68 -1.73
CA LEU A 315 12.75 6.04 -2.19
C LEU A 315 11.94 6.10 -3.48
N LYS A 316 10.88 6.90 -3.48
CA LYS A 316 10.14 7.30 -4.69
C LYS A 316 10.89 8.44 -5.37
N VAL A 317 11.26 8.28 -6.62
CA VAL A 317 11.82 9.35 -7.45
C VAL A 317 10.68 10.26 -7.91
N VAL A 318 10.75 11.54 -7.57
CA VAL A 318 9.73 12.54 -7.91
C VAL A 318 10.13 13.34 -9.13
N SER A 319 11.33 13.88 -9.17
CA SER A 319 11.83 14.68 -10.30
C SER A 319 13.24 14.31 -10.70
N GLY A 320 13.64 14.74 -11.88
CA GLY A 320 14.99 14.59 -12.39
C GLY A 320 15.44 13.14 -12.61
N LYS A 321 16.74 12.94 -12.72
CA LYS A 321 17.35 11.65 -12.95
C LYS A 321 18.24 11.24 -11.78
N PHE A 322 17.95 10.08 -11.19
CA PHE A 322 18.88 9.44 -10.26
C PHE A 322 20.01 8.75 -11.04
N GLU A 323 21.25 8.92 -10.59
CA GLU A 323 22.42 8.26 -11.14
C GLU A 323 23.27 7.65 -10.03
N ARG A 324 23.69 6.41 -10.23
CA ARG A 324 24.54 5.69 -9.29
C ARG A 324 25.85 6.43 -9.05
N ASN A 325 26.33 6.46 -7.80
CA ASN A 325 27.56 7.13 -7.35
C ASN A 325 27.59 8.65 -7.50
N LYS A 326 26.50 9.27 -7.91
CA LYS A 326 26.37 10.72 -7.88
C LYS A 326 26.18 11.20 -6.44
N GLN A 327 26.48 12.47 -6.17
CA GLN A 327 26.34 13.04 -4.85
C GLN A 327 24.93 13.59 -4.66
N TYR A 328 24.33 13.23 -3.54
CA TYR A 328 22.99 13.63 -3.13
C TYR A 328 23.04 14.26 -1.74
N THR A 329 22.06 15.08 -1.43
CA THR A 329 21.88 15.72 -0.12
C THR A 329 20.69 15.09 0.59
N HIS A 330 20.88 14.69 1.83
CA HIS A 330 19.83 14.31 2.75
C HIS A 330 19.37 15.59 3.48
N THR A 331 18.21 16.14 3.13
CA THR A 331 17.79 17.48 3.56
C THR A 331 17.70 17.61 5.08
N ARG A 332 17.02 16.69 5.78
CA ARG A 332 16.89 16.72 7.24
C ARG A 332 18.25 16.81 7.98
N THR A 333 19.30 16.21 7.47
CA THR A 333 20.62 16.18 8.14
C THR A 333 21.64 17.17 7.54
N GLY A 334 21.34 17.72 6.37
CA GLY A 334 22.25 18.56 5.59
C GLY A 334 23.48 17.82 5.05
N LYS A 335 23.55 16.49 5.25
CA LYS A 335 24.73 15.68 4.86
C LYS A 335 24.62 15.22 3.43
N THR A 336 25.74 15.22 2.75
CA THR A 336 25.85 14.65 1.40
C THR A 336 26.34 13.21 1.46
N PHE A 337 25.84 12.39 0.53
CA PHE A 337 26.19 10.98 0.43
C PHE A 337 26.16 10.51 -1.03
N ARG A 338 26.69 9.29 -1.27
CA ARG A 338 26.65 8.62 -2.58
C ARG A 338 26.05 7.22 -2.42
N VAL A 339 25.24 6.82 -3.40
CA VAL A 339 24.64 5.48 -3.42
C VAL A 339 25.44 4.59 -4.37
N SER A 340 26.21 3.66 -3.82
CA SER A 340 27.06 2.75 -4.59
C SER A 340 26.33 1.52 -5.11
N ALA A 341 25.27 1.08 -4.42
CA ALA A 341 24.50 -0.11 -4.76
C ALA A 341 22.98 0.14 -4.68
N PRO A 342 22.45 1.08 -5.48
CA PRO A 342 21.00 1.29 -5.53
C PRO A 342 20.33 0.06 -6.15
N THR A 343 19.19 -0.34 -5.59
CA THR A 343 18.51 -1.58 -5.96
C THR A 343 17.15 -1.26 -6.60
N ALA A 344 16.83 -1.92 -7.71
CA ALA A 344 15.47 -2.04 -8.19
C ALA A 344 14.88 -3.40 -7.83
N PHE A 345 13.58 -3.41 -7.65
CA PHE A 345 12.80 -4.59 -7.28
C PHE A 345 12.03 -5.06 -8.51
N MET A 346 12.62 -6.00 -9.27
CA MET A 346 12.00 -6.58 -10.47
C MET A 346 11.47 -7.96 -10.12
N ALA A 347 10.18 -8.02 -9.72
CA ALA A 347 9.53 -9.24 -9.25
C ALA A 347 10.37 -10.01 -8.21
N GLU A 348 10.82 -11.21 -8.55
CA GLU A 348 11.63 -12.07 -7.65
C GLU A 348 13.10 -11.64 -7.53
N LYS A 349 13.57 -10.70 -8.39
CA LYS A 349 15.00 -10.37 -8.48
C LYS A 349 15.28 -8.95 -8.02
N LYS A 350 16.25 -8.82 -7.13
CA LYS A 350 16.89 -7.55 -6.82
C LYS A 350 18.05 -7.34 -7.77
N SER A 351 18.09 -6.19 -8.43
CA SER A 351 19.19 -5.83 -9.33
C SER A 351 19.75 -4.46 -8.98
N THR A 352 21.06 -4.33 -9.02
CA THR A 352 21.69 -3.01 -8.93
C THR A 352 21.44 -2.23 -10.20
N ILE A 353 21.00 -0.97 -10.06
CA ILE A 353 20.69 -0.09 -11.18
C ILE A 353 21.70 1.05 -11.28
N ASN A 354 21.87 1.60 -12.47
CA ASN A 354 22.73 2.76 -12.69
C ASN A 354 21.92 4.06 -12.74
N GLU A 355 20.66 3.97 -13.13
CA GLU A 355 19.78 5.14 -13.38
C GLU A 355 18.36 4.83 -12.94
N ALA A 356 17.65 5.86 -12.47
CA ALA A 356 16.19 5.83 -12.26
C ALA A 356 15.58 7.20 -12.60
N TYR A 357 14.29 7.19 -12.89
CA TYR A 357 13.56 8.36 -13.38
C TYR A 357 12.29 8.58 -12.56
N PRO A 358 11.64 9.74 -12.67
CA PRO A 358 10.40 10.01 -11.96
C PRO A 358 9.39 8.88 -12.11
N GLY A 359 8.79 8.47 -11.00
CA GLY A 359 7.90 7.31 -10.92
C GLY A 359 8.59 6.02 -10.48
N ASP A 360 9.90 5.88 -10.66
CA ASP A 360 10.62 4.71 -10.16
C ASP A 360 10.68 4.68 -8.63
N ILE A 361 10.74 3.46 -8.10
CA ILE A 361 11.04 3.20 -6.70
C ILE A 361 12.40 2.50 -6.62
N ILE A 362 13.31 3.07 -5.85
CA ILE A 362 14.65 2.54 -5.67
C ILE A 362 14.92 2.20 -4.21
N GLY A 363 15.66 1.13 -3.98
CA GLY A 363 16.16 0.77 -2.66
C GLY A 363 17.55 1.37 -2.44
N ILE A 364 17.69 2.15 -1.39
CA ILE A 364 18.96 2.74 -0.96
C ILE A 364 19.46 1.94 0.24
N PRO A 365 20.68 1.32 0.18
CA PRO A 365 21.28 0.73 1.36
C PRO A 365 21.46 1.77 2.46
N ASP A 366 21.00 1.46 3.66
CA ASP A 366 20.93 2.39 4.77
C ASP A 366 21.58 1.79 6.04
N ASN A 367 22.37 2.58 6.73
CA ASN A 367 23.04 2.23 7.98
C ASN A 367 22.31 2.77 9.23
N GLY A 368 21.04 3.15 9.10
CA GLY A 368 20.25 3.73 10.18
C GLY A 368 20.18 5.27 10.14
N THR A 369 20.48 5.88 8.99
CA THR A 369 20.46 7.33 8.81
C THR A 369 19.09 7.82 8.35
N PHE A 370 18.45 7.08 7.45
CA PHE A 370 17.15 7.45 6.89
C PHE A 370 15.99 7.19 7.85
N ARG A 371 15.00 8.05 7.76
CA ARG A 371 13.66 7.94 8.38
C ARG A 371 12.61 7.96 7.28
N ILE A 372 11.45 7.41 7.59
CA ILE A 372 10.26 7.57 6.73
C ILE A 372 9.92 9.06 6.71
N GLY A 373 9.68 9.61 5.52
CA GLY A 373 9.47 11.05 5.30
C GLY A 373 10.73 11.82 4.86
N ASP A 374 11.91 11.25 5.00
CA ASP A 374 13.14 11.93 4.58
C ASP A 374 13.15 12.24 3.09
N THR A 375 13.59 13.44 2.77
CA THR A 375 13.77 13.91 1.40
C THR A 375 15.24 13.82 0.98
N VAL A 376 15.45 13.47 -0.27
CA VAL A 376 16.77 13.40 -0.92
C VAL A 376 16.74 14.25 -2.17
N THR A 377 17.67 15.19 -2.28
CA THR A 377 17.80 16.13 -3.40
C THR A 377 19.23 16.21 -3.91
N MET A 378 19.45 16.96 -4.98
CA MET A 378 20.81 17.32 -5.41
C MET A 378 21.28 18.66 -4.88
N LYS A 379 20.46 19.69 -4.93
CA LYS A 379 20.85 21.07 -4.60
C LYS A 379 19.83 21.81 -3.74
N GLU A 380 18.55 21.63 -4.04
CA GLU A 380 17.47 22.36 -3.41
C GLU A 380 17.13 21.76 -2.03
N ASP A 381 16.83 22.60 -1.07
CA ASP A 381 16.35 22.16 0.24
C ASP A 381 14.84 22.01 0.19
N LEU A 382 14.38 20.79 -0.05
CA LEU A 382 12.98 20.44 -0.17
C LEU A 382 12.58 19.47 0.94
N HIS A 383 11.31 19.58 1.39
CA HIS A 383 10.71 18.68 2.36
C HIS A 383 9.36 18.19 1.84
N PHE A 384 9.31 16.95 1.31
CA PHE A 384 8.05 16.37 0.84
C PHE A 384 7.09 16.12 1.97
N THR A 385 5.82 16.47 1.76
CA THR A 385 4.74 16.40 2.74
C THR A 385 3.76 15.26 2.45
N GLY A 386 2.78 15.05 3.34
CA GLY A 386 1.68 14.13 3.13
C GLY A 386 1.94 12.67 3.50
N ILE A 387 3.10 12.36 4.09
CA ILE A 387 3.36 11.02 4.64
C ILE A 387 2.76 10.96 6.05
N PRO A 388 1.72 10.11 6.26
CA PRO A 388 1.00 10.12 7.52
C PRO A 388 1.78 9.47 8.66
N SER A 389 1.64 10.04 9.85
CA SER A 389 2.03 9.43 11.12
C SER A 389 0.78 9.25 11.98
N PHE A 390 0.64 8.09 12.63
CA PHE A 390 -0.53 7.77 13.44
C PHE A 390 -0.18 7.70 14.92
N SER A 391 -1.12 8.13 15.77
CA SER A 391 -1.01 7.88 17.21
C SER A 391 -1.36 6.42 17.50
N PRO A 392 -0.57 5.73 18.31
CA PRO A 392 -0.90 4.38 18.75
C PRO A 392 -2.23 4.31 19.53
N GLU A 393 -2.90 3.16 19.40
CA GLU A 393 -4.13 2.87 20.14
C GLU A 393 -3.94 1.80 21.22
N HIS A 394 -2.88 1.00 21.11
CA HIS A 394 -2.53 -0.04 22.07
C HIS A 394 -1.14 0.20 22.63
N PHE A 395 -0.98 -0.02 23.94
CA PHE A 395 0.29 0.22 24.63
C PHE A 395 0.63 -0.97 25.51
N ARG A 396 1.87 -1.48 25.39
CA ARG A 396 2.39 -2.56 26.25
C ARG A 396 3.84 -2.30 26.60
N PHE A 397 4.20 -2.60 27.85
CA PHE A 397 5.60 -2.73 28.20
C PHE A 397 6.22 -3.89 27.43
N ILE A 398 7.47 -3.73 27.02
CA ILE A 398 8.28 -4.80 26.49
C ILE A 398 9.37 -5.17 27.48
N ASN A 399 9.42 -6.45 27.85
CA ASN A 399 10.39 -7.00 28.78
C ASN A 399 11.36 -7.91 28.06
N ASN A 400 12.60 -7.93 28.53
CA ASN A 400 13.63 -8.83 28.04
C ASN A 400 13.60 -10.12 28.83
N ASP A 401 13.29 -11.24 28.20
CA ASP A 401 13.21 -12.56 28.85
C ASP A 401 14.60 -13.25 28.92
N ASP A 402 15.60 -12.73 28.20
CA ASP A 402 16.99 -13.22 28.25
C ASP A 402 17.96 -12.06 28.47
N PRO A 403 18.45 -11.85 29.71
CA PRO A 403 19.37 -10.76 30.02
C PRO A 403 20.65 -10.75 29.16
N LEU A 404 21.11 -11.92 28.69
CA LEU A 404 22.30 -12.03 27.84
C LEU A 404 22.06 -11.47 26.43
N LYS A 405 20.80 -11.32 26.02
CA LYS A 405 20.39 -10.81 24.71
C LYS A 405 19.91 -9.36 24.73
N ALA A 406 20.17 -8.62 25.81
CA ALA A 406 19.69 -7.23 25.96
C ALA A 406 20.10 -6.30 24.80
N LYS A 407 21.33 -6.46 24.29
CA LYS A 407 21.83 -5.66 23.15
C LYS A 407 21.12 -6.03 21.85
N GLN A 408 20.85 -7.31 21.60
CA GLN A 408 20.13 -7.81 20.45
C GLN A 408 18.67 -7.31 20.45
N LEU A 409 18.02 -7.41 21.64
CA LEU A 409 16.67 -6.91 21.81
C LEU A 409 16.59 -5.40 21.55
N ALA A 410 17.48 -4.62 22.15
CA ALA A 410 17.53 -3.17 21.95
C ALA A 410 17.72 -2.81 20.47
N LYS A 411 18.64 -3.48 19.78
CA LYS A 411 18.87 -3.29 18.34
C LYS A 411 17.65 -3.68 17.51
N GLY A 412 17.02 -4.82 17.82
CA GLY A 412 15.83 -5.28 17.12
C GLY A 412 14.67 -4.30 17.26
N ILE A 413 14.39 -3.86 18.48
CA ILE A 413 13.37 -2.84 18.73
C ILE A 413 13.67 -1.57 17.92
N ASP A 414 14.89 -1.08 17.99
CA ASP A 414 15.28 0.15 17.30
C ASP A 414 15.05 0.07 15.77
N GLN A 415 15.46 -1.04 15.15
CA GLN A 415 15.28 -1.26 13.73
C GLN A 415 13.81 -1.43 13.32
N LEU A 416 13.01 -2.16 14.11
CA LEU A 416 11.57 -2.33 13.84
C LEU A 416 10.81 -1.00 13.99
N MET A 417 11.21 -0.15 14.93
CA MET A 417 10.63 1.19 15.06
C MET A 417 11.00 2.10 13.87
N ASP A 418 12.21 1.96 13.33
CA ASP A 418 12.61 2.70 12.13
C ASP A 418 11.83 2.26 10.87
N GLU A 419 11.40 1.01 10.82
CA GLU A 419 10.48 0.53 9.77
C GLU A 419 9.06 1.11 9.93
N GLY A 420 8.77 1.75 11.06
CA GLY A 420 7.44 2.27 11.35
C GLY A 420 6.41 1.20 11.70
N VAL A 421 6.84 -0.01 12.10
CA VAL A 421 5.93 -1.09 12.52
C VAL A 421 5.18 -0.72 13.80
N ALA A 422 5.81 0.06 14.68
CA ALA A 422 5.25 0.55 15.93
C ALA A 422 6.02 1.78 16.41
N GLN A 423 5.64 2.34 17.55
CA GLN A 423 6.32 3.46 18.18
C GLN A 423 6.90 3.05 19.54
N LEU A 424 8.07 3.56 19.88
CA LEU A 424 8.76 3.31 21.14
C LEU A 424 8.66 4.52 22.04
N PHE A 425 8.23 4.27 23.27
CA PHE A 425 8.21 5.24 24.36
C PHE A 425 9.03 4.74 25.54
N THR A 426 9.78 5.62 26.18
CA THR A 426 10.55 5.33 27.39
C THR A 426 10.00 6.16 28.53
N LEU A 427 9.42 5.52 29.56
CA LEU A 427 8.89 6.23 30.71
C LEU A 427 9.99 6.98 31.46
N LYS A 428 9.77 8.27 31.76
CA LYS A 428 10.74 9.10 32.48
C LYS A 428 10.97 8.65 33.93
N GLN A 429 9.97 8.05 34.55
CA GLN A 429 10.03 7.66 35.97
C GLN A 429 10.99 6.48 36.21
N ASN A 430 11.06 5.50 35.34
CA ASN A 430 11.74 4.23 35.58
C ASN A 430 12.48 3.64 34.38
N ASN A 431 12.55 4.38 33.27
CA ASN A 431 13.17 3.98 32.00
C ASN A 431 12.60 2.69 31.39
N ARG A 432 11.41 2.23 31.80
CA ARG A 432 10.74 1.10 31.15
C ARG A 432 10.29 1.49 29.76
N LYS A 433 10.46 0.54 28.84
CA LYS A 433 10.09 0.71 27.43
C LYS A 433 8.66 0.25 27.17
N ILE A 434 7.91 1.06 26.43
CA ILE A 434 6.55 0.79 26.01
C ILE A 434 6.55 0.78 24.47
N ILE A 435 5.94 -0.25 23.90
CA ILE A 435 5.64 -0.32 22.48
C ILE A 435 4.20 0.14 22.29
N GLY A 436 4.01 1.14 21.42
CA GLY A 436 2.71 1.62 20.99
C GLY A 436 2.40 1.13 19.58
N THR A 437 1.24 0.52 19.37
CA THR A 437 0.79 -0.02 18.08
C THR A 437 -0.59 0.49 17.71
N VAL A 438 -0.91 0.49 16.41
CA VAL A 438 -2.26 0.80 15.91
C VAL A 438 -3.19 -0.40 16.12
N GLY A 439 -2.69 -1.62 15.93
CA GLY A 439 -3.44 -2.85 16.08
C GLY A 439 -2.75 -3.89 16.96
N ALA A 440 -3.55 -4.80 17.52
CA ALA A 440 -3.06 -5.81 18.47
C ALA A 440 -2.15 -6.87 17.81
N LEU A 441 -2.39 -7.21 16.52
CA LEU A 441 -1.61 -8.21 15.80
C LEU A 441 -0.15 -7.78 15.59
N GLN A 442 0.12 -6.46 15.58
CA GLN A 442 1.49 -5.95 15.44
C GLN A 442 2.41 -6.44 16.58
N TYR A 443 1.90 -6.64 17.81
CA TYR A 443 2.71 -7.20 18.90
C TYR A 443 3.21 -8.62 18.61
N GLU A 444 2.36 -9.46 18.02
CA GLU A 444 2.75 -10.83 17.66
C GLU A 444 3.82 -10.81 16.54
N VAL A 445 3.66 -9.92 15.57
CA VAL A 445 4.64 -9.75 14.48
C VAL A 445 5.98 -9.25 15.02
N ILE A 446 5.96 -8.23 15.90
CA ILE A 446 7.17 -7.69 16.52
C ILE A 446 7.87 -8.77 17.35
N GLN A 447 7.14 -9.52 18.17
CA GLN A 447 7.69 -10.60 18.98
C GLN A 447 8.32 -11.69 18.12
N TYR A 448 7.60 -12.16 17.08
CA TYR A 448 8.09 -13.15 16.15
C TYR A 448 9.40 -12.69 15.47
N ARG A 449 9.45 -11.44 14.99
CA ARG A 449 10.63 -10.89 14.33
C ARG A 449 11.80 -10.73 15.29
N LEU A 450 11.56 -10.26 16.53
CA LEU A 450 12.60 -10.16 17.56
C LEU A 450 13.21 -11.53 17.89
N GLU A 451 12.39 -12.58 18.00
CA GLU A 451 12.86 -13.94 18.26
C GLU A 451 13.63 -14.54 17.08
N HIS A 452 13.10 -14.44 15.86
CA HIS A 452 13.67 -15.16 14.70
C HIS A 452 14.75 -14.38 13.97
N GLU A 453 14.63 -13.04 13.87
CA GLU A 453 15.60 -12.21 13.15
C GLU A 453 16.75 -11.74 14.06
N TYR A 454 16.47 -11.48 15.34
CA TYR A 454 17.42 -10.92 16.29
C TYR A 454 17.86 -11.90 17.38
N ASN A 455 17.25 -13.10 17.43
CA ASN A 455 17.48 -14.11 18.45
C ASN A 455 17.31 -13.54 19.88
N ALA A 456 16.27 -12.75 20.08
CA ALA A 456 15.96 -12.04 21.33
C ALA A 456 14.52 -12.30 21.75
N LYS A 457 14.33 -13.08 22.81
CA LYS A 457 13.02 -13.38 23.38
C LYS A 457 12.53 -12.21 24.20
N CYS A 458 11.24 -11.90 24.06
CA CYS A 458 10.59 -10.84 24.81
C CYS A 458 9.17 -11.23 25.21
N SER A 459 8.67 -10.57 26.22
CA SER A 459 7.28 -10.66 26.69
C SER A 459 6.67 -9.29 26.83
N TYR A 460 5.34 -9.24 26.88
CA TYR A 460 4.59 -8.00 27.01
C TYR A 460 3.77 -7.97 28.28
N GLU A 461 3.73 -6.80 28.93
CA GLU A 461 2.81 -6.49 30.02
C GLU A 461 1.88 -5.34 29.58
N PRO A 462 0.59 -5.37 29.93
CA PRO A 462 -0.32 -4.28 29.60
C PRO A 462 0.13 -2.94 30.21
N PHE A 463 -0.03 -1.87 29.46
CA PHE A 463 0.05 -0.49 29.93
C PHE A 463 -1.22 0.24 29.54
N THR A 464 -1.89 0.85 30.52
CA THR A 464 -3.14 1.57 30.27
C THR A 464 -2.84 2.99 29.82
N ALA A 465 -3.06 3.25 28.55
CA ALA A 465 -3.10 4.58 27.99
C ALA A 465 -4.21 4.66 26.93
N TYR A 466 -4.81 5.83 26.81
CA TYR A 466 -5.84 6.15 25.83
C TYR A 466 -5.21 6.68 24.53
N LYS A 467 -4.25 7.63 24.65
CA LYS A 467 -3.56 8.27 23.52
C LYS A 467 -2.14 8.68 23.91
N ALA A 468 -1.27 8.71 22.92
CA ALA A 468 0.03 9.38 23.03
C ALA A 468 -0.11 10.82 22.50
N CYS A 469 0.33 11.78 23.31
CA CYS A 469 0.29 13.21 22.97
C CYS A 469 1.69 13.79 23.09
N TRP A 470 2.24 14.30 21.98
CA TRP A 470 3.52 15.02 21.98
C TRP A 470 3.32 16.40 22.58
N ILE A 471 4.21 16.79 23.47
CA ILE A 471 4.08 18.01 24.25
C ILE A 471 4.98 19.09 23.70
N GLU A 472 4.39 20.24 23.41
CA GLU A 472 5.09 21.49 23.12
C GLU A 472 4.65 22.55 24.12
N SER A 473 5.58 23.32 24.69
CA SER A 473 5.27 24.36 25.66
C SER A 473 6.14 25.59 25.46
N SER A 474 5.50 26.73 25.49
CA SER A 474 6.16 28.04 25.54
C SER A 474 6.50 28.50 26.97
N ASN A 475 6.05 27.73 28.01
CA ASN A 475 6.20 28.08 29.41
C ASN A 475 6.82 26.94 30.23
N ASP A 476 8.09 27.09 30.57
CA ASP A 476 8.85 26.09 31.35
C ASP A 476 8.27 25.83 32.74
N SER A 477 7.64 26.84 33.37
CA SER A 477 7.03 26.69 34.69
C SER A 477 5.78 25.81 34.64
N GLN A 478 4.90 26.03 33.66
CA GLN A 478 3.73 25.15 33.45
C GLN A 478 4.16 23.75 33.06
N LEU A 479 5.18 23.61 32.22
CA LEU A 479 5.72 22.30 31.83
C LEU A 479 6.28 21.55 33.03
N ALA A 480 7.00 22.20 33.94
CA ALA A 480 7.52 21.60 35.17
C ALA A 480 6.39 21.15 36.11
N GLN A 481 5.34 21.97 36.27
CA GLN A 481 4.15 21.61 37.09
C GLN A 481 3.42 20.42 36.47
N PHE A 482 3.17 20.43 35.16
CA PHE A 482 2.57 19.33 34.44
C PHE A 482 3.39 18.04 34.58
N SER A 483 4.70 18.13 34.41
CA SER A 483 5.63 17.01 34.52
C SER A 483 5.62 16.39 35.91
N THR A 484 5.51 17.19 36.96
CA THR A 484 5.39 16.70 38.31
C THR A 484 4.04 15.98 38.55
N LEU A 485 2.95 16.58 38.05
CA LEU A 485 1.59 16.05 38.23
C LEU A 485 1.36 14.74 37.49
N LYS A 486 1.90 14.65 36.26
CA LYS A 486 1.69 13.53 35.35
C LYS A 486 2.91 12.61 35.19
N GLN A 487 3.84 12.63 36.16
CA GLN A 487 5.13 11.91 36.09
C GLN A 487 5.00 10.43 35.71
N ARG A 488 3.95 9.74 36.14
CA ARG A 488 3.71 8.32 35.82
C ARG A 488 3.41 8.03 34.34
N TYR A 489 2.92 9.02 33.64
CA TYR A 489 2.47 8.94 32.25
C TYR A 489 3.34 9.75 31.30
N LEU A 490 4.45 10.31 31.79
CA LEU A 490 5.42 11.01 30.95
C LEU A 490 6.46 10.03 30.41
N ALA A 491 6.64 10.10 29.12
CA ALA A 491 7.61 9.32 28.38
C ALA A 491 8.41 10.21 27.43
N GLU A 492 9.46 9.66 26.91
CA GLU A 492 10.18 10.19 25.74
C GLU A 492 9.99 9.21 24.58
N ASP A 493 9.76 9.76 23.39
CA ASP A 493 9.75 8.96 22.19
C ASP A 493 11.20 8.58 21.76
N LYS A 494 11.33 7.81 20.69
CA LYS A 494 12.63 7.40 20.15
C LYS A 494 13.58 8.57 19.83
N PHE A 495 13.04 9.77 19.59
CA PHE A 495 13.81 10.97 19.24
C PHE A 495 14.06 11.91 20.44
N GLY A 496 13.68 11.49 21.64
CA GLY A 496 13.86 12.26 22.86
C GLY A 496 12.80 13.35 23.06
N ARG A 497 11.72 13.36 22.28
CA ARG A 497 10.63 14.32 22.45
C ARG A 497 9.74 13.88 23.59
N LEU A 498 9.28 14.85 24.38
CA LEU A 498 8.41 14.60 25.51
C LEU A 498 7.01 14.20 25.06
N VAL A 499 6.49 13.12 25.64
CA VAL A 499 5.18 12.54 25.31
C VAL A 499 4.39 12.31 26.59
N PHE A 500 3.14 12.73 26.58
CA PHE A 500 2.15 12.36 27.58
C PHE A 500 1.34 11.15 27.09
N LEU A 501 1.47 10.03 27.76
CA LEU A 501 0.65 8.83 27.53
C LEU A 501 -0.62 8.96 28.37
N ALA A 502 -1.61 9.70 27.86
CA ALA A 502 -2.83 9.98 28.60
C ALA A 502 -3.57 8.69 28.95
N ASP A 503 -3.91 8.49 30.22
CA ASP A 503 -4.58 7.28 30.72
C ASP A 503 -6.07 7.20 30.32
N SER A 504 -6.70 8.36 30.07
CA SER A 504 -8.09 8.46 29.63
C SER A 504 -8.33 9.74 28.82
N GLN A 505 -9.43 9.77 28.09
CA GLN A 505 -9.88 10.99 27.38
C GLN A 505 -10.12 12.14 28.37
N PHE A 506 -10.74 11.85 29.50
CA PHE A 506 -10.97 12.83 30.56
C PHE A 506 -9.65 13.41 31.09
N SER A 507 -8.64 12.56 31.30
CA SER A 507 -7.33 13.01 31.78
C SER A 507 -6.62 13.92 30.78
N LEU A 508 -6.80 13.69 29.48
CA LEU A 508 -6.27 14.57 28.42
C LEU A 508 -7.01 15.91 28.43
N GLN A 509 -8.34 15.89 28.42
CA GLN A 509 -9.15 17.11 28.44
C GLN A 509 -8.85 17.98 29.67
N MET A 510 -8.75 17.39 30.87
CA MET A 510 -8.36 18.12 32.09
C MET A 510 -6.94 18.70 32.02
N ALA A 511 -6.04 18.04 31.29
CA ALA A 511 -4.69 18.56 31.08
C ALA A 511 -4.71 19.78 30.14
N GLU A 512 -5.46 19.72 29.04
CA GLU A 512 -5.64 20.81 28.09
C GLU A 512 -6.31 22.02 28.74
N GLU A 513 -7.35 21.81 29.57
CA GLU A 513 -8.05 22.90 30.28
C GLU A 513 -7.17 23.57 31.35
N LYS A 514 -6.31 22.80 32.03
CA LYS A 514 -5.51 23.30 33.16
C LYS A 514 -4.20 23.95 32.73
N PHE A 515 -3.63 23.51 31.62
CA PHE A 515 -2.30 23.92 31.13
C PHE A 515 -2.42 24.55 29.75
N ASP A 516 -2.99 25.75 29.68
CA ASP A 516 -3.34 26.49 28.47
C ASP A 516 -2.13 26.92 27.60
N GLN A 517 -0.91 26.85 28.16
CA GLN A 517 0.34 27.14 27.44
C GLN A 517 1.12 25.87 27.06
N ILE A 518 0.47 24.71 27.21
CA ILE A 518 0.99 23.44 26.73
C ILE A 518 0.10 22.97 25.57
N THR A 519 0.70 22.72 24.44
CA THR A 519 0.03 22.13 23.29
C THR A 519 0.22 20.62 23.30
N PHE A 520 -0.87 19.86 23.12
CA PHE A 520 -0.90 18.42 23.06
C PHE A 520 -1.17 17.96 21.63
N HIS A 521 -0.13 17.55 20.92
CA HIS A 521 -0.24 17.08 19.56
C HIS A 521 -0.58 15.58 19.53
N LEU A 522 -1.66 15.21 18.85
CA LEU A 522 -2.09 13.81 18.73
C LEU A 522 -1.30 13.03 17.65
N LYS A 523 -0.43 13.70 16.93
CA LYS A 523 0.44 13.10 15.92
C LYS A 523 1.88 13.53 16.17
N SER A 524 2.82 12.63 15.90
CA SER A 524 4.22 13.02 15.85
C SER A 524 4.45 13.69 14.50
N GLU A 525 4.54 15.01 14.48
CA GLU A 525 5.02 15.75 13.31
C GLU A 525 6.53 15.60 13.23
N PHE A 526 7.04 15.37 12.02
CA PHE A 526 8.47 15.17 11.73
C PHE A 526 9.00 16.33 10.94
#